data_7f01225711ff74ddd346dea96639ade0
#
_entry.id   7f01225711ff74ddd346dea96639ade0
#
_cell.length_a   1.000
_cell.length_b   1.000
_cell.length_c   1.000
_cell.angle_alpha   90.00
_cell.angle_beta   90.00
_cell.angle_gamma   90.00
#
_symmetry.space_group_name_H-M   'P 1'
#
loop_
_entity.id
_entity.type
_entity.pdbx_description
1 polymer ?
#
loop_
_entity_poly.entity_id
_entity_poly.type
_entity_poly.pdbx_seq_one_letter_code
_entity_poly.pdbx_strand_id
1 'polypeptide(L)'
;MENILVLDVGTSSLKAMLYNEAGRLLNRASYEYHSNFFSSSYVEQNPHSWHDALVSTLKESAEFIEFNKLHLDAIAVTSQRASVIPIDKDGRTLHNAIMWQDKRSLAQCDQLLAQLSMKDMYYRTGLRANPYFSVPKMMWLKDERREIYDKAYKLIGVQDYIVYLLTGAFVTDWSQACRTMLMNINTFSWDDDMLKISGID
;
A
#
# COMPACT_ATOMS: atom_id res chain seq x y z
N MET A 1 -13.19 12.28 26.70
CA MET A 1 -12.31 12.85 25.67
C MET A 1 -11.94 11.73 24.73
N GLU A 2 -12.26 11.88 23.48
CA GLU A 2 -11.94 10.90 22.43
C GLU A 2 -10.50 11.11 21.95
N ASN A 3 -9.74 10.02 21.82
CA ASN A 3 -8.38 10.07 21.31
C ASN A 3 -8.24 9.12 20.13
N ILE A 4 -7.57 9.59 19.09
CA ILE A 4 -7.32 8.85 17.85
C ILE A 4 -5.81 8.73 17.64
N LEU A 5 -5.35 7.50 17.44
CA LEU A 5 -3.97 7.22 17.02
C LEU A 5 -3.91 7.18 15.49
N VAL A 6 -3.17 8.09 14.89
CA VAL A 6 -2.93 8.14 13.44
C VAL A 6 -1.60 7.48 13.13
N LEU A 7 -1.62 6.47 12.28
CA LEU A 7 -0.43 5.80 11.72
C LEU A 7 -0.17 6.35 10.32
N ASP A 8 0.92 7.12 10.15
CA ASP A 8 1.38 7.61 8.84
C ASP A 8 2.57 6.75 8.38
N VAL A 9 2.31 5.87 7.41
CA VAL A 9 3.28 4.90 6.88
C VAL A 9 3.92 5.45 5.62
N GLY A 10 4.93 6.28 5.80
CA GLY A 10 5.64 6.93 4.69
C GLY A 10 6.63 6.02 3.97
N THR A 11 7.43 6.60 3.07
CA THR A 11 8.45 5.87 2.31
C THR A 11 9.68 5.53 3.17
N SER A 12 10.02 6.38 4.15
CA SER A 12 11.23 6.26 4.96
C SER A 12 10.98 6.15 6.47
N SER A 13 9.74 6.32 6.92
CA SER A 13 9.39 6.19 8.34
C SER A 13 7.90 5.87 8.53
N LEU A 14 7.58 5.21 9.63
CA LEU A 14 6.25 5.14 10.20
C LEU A 14 6.20 6.09 11.40
N LYS A 15 5.13 6.90 11.46
CA LYS A 15 4.84 7.78 12.59
C LYS A 15 3.50 7.39 13.19
N ALA A 16 3.49 7.21 14.50
CA ALA A 16 2.27 7.05 15.28
C ALA A 16 2.02 8.36 16.06
N MET A 17 0.89 9.00 15.79
CA MET A 17 0.56 10.32 16.33
C MET A 17 -0.78 10.25 17.05
N LEU A 18 -0.78 10.49 18.36
CA LEU A 18 -1.98 10.48 19.19
C LEU A 18 -2.58 11.89 19.27
N TYR A 19 -3.81 12.02 18.82
CA TYR A 19 -4.57 13.28 18.87
C TYR A 19 -5.78 13.17 19.79
N ASN A 20 -6.13 14.25 20.48
CA ASN A 20 -7.41 14.35 21.19
C ASN A 20 -8.51 14.94 20.30
N GLU A 21 -9.74 14.98 20.80
CA GLU A 21 -10.95 15.52 20.12
C GLU A 21 -10.80 16.98 19.64
N ALA A 22 -9.92 17.78 20.28
CA ALA A 22 -9.61 19.14 19.87
C ALA A 22 -8.53 19.22 18.78
N GLY A 23 -8.07 18.08 18.24
CA GLY A 23 -6.99 18.02 17.24
C GLY A 23 -5.59 18.34 17.78
N ARG A 24 -5.42 18.34 19.11
CA ARG A 24 -4.11 18.58 19.72
C ARG A 24 -3.30 17.28 19.73
N LEU A 25 -2.08 17.34 19.22
CA LEU A 25 -1.10 16.26 19.32
C LEU A 25 -0.68 16.05 20.77
N LEU A 26 -0.91 14.85 21.30
CA LEU A 26 -0.57 14.46 22.68
C LEU A 26 0.75 13.69 22.74
N ASN A 27 1.00 12.80 21.76
CA ASN A 27 2.20 11.98 21.67
C ASN A 27 2.57 11.71 20.22
N ARG A 28 3.86 11.47 19.95
CA ARG A 28 4.38 11.06 18.67
C ARG A 28 5.52 10.09 18.85
N ALA A 29 5.36 8.87 18.32
CA ALA A 29 6.42 7.89 18.11
C ALA A 29 6.81 7.84 16.63
N SER A 30 8.07 7.48 16.32
CA SER A 30 8.54 7.38 14.94
C SER A 30 9.62 6.31 14.81
N TYR A 31 9.54 5.54 13.72
CA TYR A 31 10.53 4.52 13.40
C TYR A 31 10.95 4.67 11.94
N GLU A 32 12.26 4.77 11.68
CA GLU A 32 12.82 4.92 10.35
C GLU A 32 13.17 3.57 9.73
N TYR A 33 13.03 3.48 8.40
CA TYR A 33 13.41 2.33 7.58
C TYR A 33 13.85 2.78 6.19
N HIS A 34 14.47 1.86 5.45
CA HIS A 34 15.09 2.21 4.16
C HIS A 34 14.56 1.35 3.03
N SER A 35 14.43 1.94 1.84
CA SER A 35 14.25 1.21 0.59
C SER A 35 15.60 0.77 0.03
N ASN A 36 15.63 -0.40 -0.61
CA ASN A 36 16.78 -0.93 -1.30
C ASN A 36 16.73 -0.53 -2.78
N PHE A 37 17.77 0.15 -3.25
CA PHE A 37 17.95 0.55 -4.64
C PHE A 37 18.93 -0.41 -5.29
N PHE A 38 18.44 -1.44 -6.00
CA PHE A 38 19.28 -2.44 -6.67
C PHE A 38 19.83 -1.94 -8.00
N SER A 39 19.13 -0.98 -8.63
CA SER A 39 19.55 -0.28 -9.85
C SER A 39 18.81 1.04 -9.98
N SER A 40 19.02 1.77 -11.07
CA SER A 40 18.24 2.98 -11.38
C SER A 40 16.74 2.71 -11.62
N SER A 41 16.35 1.43 -11.81
CA SER A 41 14.99 1.02 -12.14
C SER A 41 14.32 0.12 -11.10
N TYR A 42 15.10 -0.49 -10.19
CA TYR A 42 14.60 -1.46 -9.21
C TYR A 42 14.67 -0.89 -7.81
N VAL A 43 13.51 -0.64 -7.21
CA VAL A 43 13.38 -0.13 -5.85
C VAL A 43 12.44 -1.02 -5.06
N GLU A 44 12.95 -1.65 -4.01
CA GLU A 44 12.21 -2.57 -3.17
C GLU A 44 12.33 -2.21 -1.69
N GLN A 45 11.37 -2.67 -0.90
CA GLN A 45 11.41 -2.56 0.55
C GLN A 45 10.96 -3.87 1.19
N ASN A 46 11.66 -4.32 2.24
CA ASN A 46 11.24 -5.49 2.99
C ASN A 46 9.98 -5.16 3.81
N PRO A 47 8.85 -5.86 3.62
CA PRO A 47 7.63 -5.61 4.39
C PRO A 47 7.79 -5.82 5.90
N HIS A 48 8.74 -6.66 6.34
CA HIS A 48 9.04 -6.82 7.77
C HIS A 48 9.50 -5.52 8.43
N SER A 49 10.14 -4.60 7.69
CA SER A 49 10.53 -3.30 8.24
C SER A 49 9.31 -2.45 8.66
N TRP A 50 8.19 -2.58 7.95
CA TRP A 50 6.93 -1.93 8.36
C TRP A 50 6.29 -2.62 9.56
N HIS A 51 6.36 -3.96 9.64
CA HIS A 51 5.91 -4.71 10.82
C HIS A 51 6.69 -4.26 12.07
N ASP A 52 8.02 -4.23 12.00
CA ASP A 52 8.86 -3.85 13.14
C ASP A 52 8.62 -2.39 13.55
N ALA A 53 8.47 -1.49 12.57
CA ALA A 53 8.12 -0.09 12.80
C ALA A 53 6.74 0.05 13.48
N LEU A 54 5.75 -0.73 13.01
CA LEU A 54 4.41 -0.75 13.60
C LEU A 54 4.46 -1.21 15.06
N VAL A 55 5.11 -2.34 15.34
CA VAL A 55 5.24 -2.88 16.71
C VAL A 55 5.94 -1.89 17.62
N SER A 56 7.06 -1.31 17.18
CA SER A 56 7.83 -0.36 17.98
C SER A 56 7.02 0.90 18.31
N THR A 57 6.40 1.51 17.32
CA THR A 57 5.64 2.76 17.53
C THR A 57 4.34 2.56 18.30
N LEU A 58 3.66 1.41 18.12
CA LEU A 58 2.49 1.05 18.91
C LEU A 58 2.86 0.82 20.38
N LYS A 59 3.97 0.16 20.66
CA LYS A 59 4.45 -0.06 22.03
C LYS A 59 4.72 1.26 22.74
N GLU A 60 5.46 2.18 22.13
CA GLU A 60 5.75 3.50 22.69
C GLU A 60 4.45 4.33 22.90
N SER A 61 3.52 4.25 21.95
CA SER A 61 2.23 4.94 22.09
C SER A 61 1.37 4.34 23.20
N ALA A 62 1.37 3.02 23.37
CA ALA A 62 0.63 2.33 24.42
C ALA A 62 1.18 2.67 25.82
N GLU A 63 2.50 2.71 26.00
CA GLU A 63 3.16 3.13 27.25
C GLU A 63 2.76 4.57 27.63
N PHE A 64 2.71 5.48 26.67
CA PHE A 64 2.25 6.86 26.91
C PHE A 64 0.77 6.93 27.30
N ILE A 65 -0.09 6.19 26.59
CA ILE A 65 -1.54 6.12 26.85
C ILE A 65 -1.81 5.58 28.26
N GLU A 66 -1.13 4.50 28.64
CA GLU A 66 -1.26 3.87 29.97
C GLU A 66 -0.77 4.81 31.07
N PHE A 67 0.43 5.40 30.94
CA PHE A 67 1.00 6.33 31.93
C PHE A 67 0.08 7.53 32.19
N ASN A 68 -0.55 8.08 31.13
CA ASN A 68 -1.45 9.23 31.25
C ASN A 68 -2.92 8.83 31.51
N LYS A 69 -3.22 7.53 31.66
CA LYS A 69 -4.58 6.99 31.88
C LYS A 69 -5.58 7.47 30.81
N LEU A 70 -5.13 7.54 29.56
CA LEU A 70 -5.96 7.93 28.42
C LEU A 70 -6.75 6.73 27.89
N HIS A 71 -7.87 7.00 27.23
CA HIS A 71 -8.62 6.01 26.46
C HIS A 71 -8.29 6.19 24.96
N LEU A 72 -8.08 5.11 24.23
CA LEU A 72 -7.91 5.11 22.78
C LEU A 72 -9.23 4.66 22.14
N ASP A 73 -9.83 5.52 21.32
CA ASP A 73 -11.14 5.27 20.70
C ASP A 73 -11.01 4.66 19.31
N ALA A 74 -9.97 5.06 18.55
CA ALA A 74 -9.75 4.58 17.20
C ALA A 74 -8.29 4.64 16.77
N ILE A 75 -7.95 3.82 15.75
CA ILE A 75 -6.71 3.91 14.99
C ILE A 75 -7.07 4.25 13.55
N ALA A 76 -6.46 5.30 13.01
CA ALA A 76 -6.55 5.66 11.60
C ALA A 76 -5.22 5.38 10.90
N VAL A 77 -5.28 4.82 9.68
CA VAL A 77 -4.07 4.48 8.91
C VAL A 77 -4.04 5.29 7.63
N THR A 78 -2.90 5.91 7.35
CA THR A 78 -2.57 6.49 6.05
C THR A 78 -1.18 6.00 5.62
N SER A 79 -0.94 5.93 4.32
CA SER A 79 0.34 5.43 3.82
C SER A 79 0.77 6.02 2.49
N GLN A 80 2.04 5.76 2.13
CA GLN A 80 2.47 5.81 0.74
C GLN A 80 1.57 4.92 -0.13
N ARG A 81 1.43 5.25 -1.41
CA ARG A 81 0.51 4.57 -2.33
C ARG A 81 1.24 3.92 -3.49
N ALA A 82 0.54 3.01 -4.19
CA ALA A 82 0.98 2.37 -5.43
C ALA A 82 2.18 1.41 -5.33
N SER A 83 2.72 1.15 -4.14
CA SER A 83 3.61 0.01 -3.90
C SER A 83 2.81 -1.29 -3.89
N VAL A 84 3.43 -2.42 -4.27
CA VAL A 84 2.76 -3.73 -4.38
C VAL A 84 3.48 -4.77 -3.55
N ILE A 85 2.73 -5.48 -2.71
CA ILE A 85 3.20 -6.57 -1.84
C ILE A 85 2.42 -7.83 -2.20
N PRO A 86 3.06 -8.88 -2.77
CA PRO A 86 2.42 -10.19 -2.92
C PRO A 86 2.38 -10.91 -1.56
N ILE A 87 1.20 -11.38 -1.17
CA ILE A 87 0.96 -12.01 0.12
C ILE A 87 0.17 -13.31 -0.06
N ASP A 88 0.51 -14.34 0.72
CA ASP A 88 -0.25 -15.59 0.73
C ASP A 88 -1.50 -15.50 1.65
N LYS A 89 -2.31 -16.55 1.68
CA LYS A 89 -3.53 -16.62 2.50
C LYS A 89 -3.26 -16.65 4.01
N ASP A 90 -2.05 -16.97 4.43
CA ASP A 90 -1.64 -16.96 5.83
C ASP A 90 -1.05 -15.61 6.25
N GLY A 91 -1.04 -14.62 5.34
CA GLY A 91 -0.51 -13.27 5.59
C GLY A 91 1.00 -13.15 5.47
N ARG A 92 1.68 -14.18 4.90
CA ARG A 92 3.12 -14.14 4.68
C ARG A 92 3.43 -13.43 3.37
N THR A 93 4.37 -12.51 3.41
CA THR A 93 4.84 -11.82 2.20
C THR A 93 5.74 -12.74 1.37
N LEU A 94 5.45 -12.85 0.08
CA LEU A 94 6.14 -13.77 -0.85
C LEU A 94 7.33 -13.13 -1.56
N HIS A 95 7.41 -11.81 -1.52
CA HIS A 95 8.47 -10.99 -2.14
C HIS A 95 8.60 -9.67 -1.40
N ASN A 96 9.72 -8.99 -1.55
CA ASN A 96 9.81 -7.59 -1.16
C ASN A 96 8.73 -6.76 -1.84
N ALA A 97 8.27 -5.71 -1.20
CA ALA A 97 7.38 -4.75 -1.82
C ALA A 97 8.07 -4.09 -3.02
N ILE A 98 7.43 -4.09 -4.19
CA ILE A 98 7.87 -3.29 -5.33
C ILE A 98 7.37 -1.86 -5.08
N MET A 99 8.31 -0.93 -4.89
CA MET A 99 8.01 0.42 -4.44
C MET A 99 7.39 1.28 -5.56
N TRP A 100 6.70 2.34 -5.18
CA TRP A 100 6.09 3.28 -6.12
C TRP A 100 7.12 3.98 -7.05
N GLN A 101 8.37 4.14 -6.60
CA GLN A 101 9.48 4.71 -7.38
C GLN A 101 10.06 3.74 -8.42
N ASP A 102 9.70 2.46 -8.32
CA ASP A 102 10.21 1.40 -9.20
C ASP A 102 9.77 1.60 -10.65
N LYS A 103 10.68 1.37 -11.59
CA LYS A 103 10.45 1.57 -13.02
C LYS A 103 10.57 0.29 -13.84
N ARG A 104 10.69 -0.89 -13.17
CA ARG A 104 10.89 -2.17 -13.88
C ARG A 104 9.75 -2.54 -14.83
N SER A 105 8.55 -2.04 -14.59
CA SER A 105 7.32 -2.39 -15.31
C SER A 105 6.99 -1.45 -16.49
N LEU A 106 7.97 -0.85 -17.14
CA LEU A 106 7.75 0.00 -18.32
C LEU A 106 7.14 -0.80 -19.49
N ALA A 107 7.62 -2.02 -19.75
CA ALA A 107 7.08 -2.88 -20.80
C ALA A 107 5.58 -3.20 -20.59
N GLN A 108 5.15 -3.36 -19.35
CA GLN A 108 3.75 -3.60 -19.02
C GLN A 108 2.88 -2.36 -19.26
N CYS A 109 3.44 -1.16 -19.14
CA CYS A 109 2.73 0.05 -19.58
C CYS A 109 2.47 0.05 -21.09
N ASP A 110 3.45 -0.38 -21.90
CA ASP A 110 3.29 -0.49 -23.34
C ASP A 110 2.26 -1.58 -23.71
N GLN A 111 2.24 -2.70 -22.99
CA GLN A 111 1.22 -3.75 -23.16
C GLN A 111 -0.20 -3.22 -22.89
N LEU A 112 -0.40 -2.41 -21.86
CA LEU A 112 -1.69 -1.78 -21.56
C LEU A 112 -2.11 -0.82 -22.68
N LEU A 113 -1.17 0.01 -23.17
CA LEU A 113 -1.43 0.99 -24.24
C LEU A 113 -1.70 0.34 -25.61
N ALA A 114 -1.23 -0.88 -25.82
CA ALA A 114 -1.57 -1.66 -27.02
C ALA A 114 -3.03 -2.14 -27.02
N GLN A 115 -3.68 -2.20 -25.86
CA GLN A 115 -5.06 -2.69 -25.71
C GLN A 115 -6.08 -1.58 -25.45
N LEU A 116 -5.68 -0.48 -24.81
CA LEU A 116 -6.57 0.63 -24.45
C LEU A 116 -5.87 1.96 -24.70
N SER A 117 -6.58 2.91 -25.31
CA SER A 117 -6.02 4.24 -25.53
C SER A 117 -5.71 4.95 -24.20
N MET A 118 -4.69 5.80 -24.18
CA MET A 118 -4.36 6.62 -23.01
C MET A 118 -5.57 7.46 -22.55
N LYS A 119 -6.37 7.95 -23.49
CA LYS A 119 -7.56 8.76 -23.19
C LYS A 119 -8.62 7.94 -22.47
N ASP A 120 -8.91 6.73 -22.95
CA ASP A 120 -9.94 5.86 -22.35
C ASP A 120 -9.50 5.35 -20.99
N MET A 121 -8.21 5.00 -20.84
CA MET A 121 -7.62 4.64 -19.55
C MET A 121 -7.76 5.78 -18.54
N TYR A 122 -7.42 7.00 -18.95
CA TYR A 122 -7.56 8.19 -18.10
C TYR A 122 -9.02 8.46 -17.71
N TYR A 123 -9.94 8.29 -18.65
CA TYR A 123 -11.38 8.49 -18.40
C TYR A 123 -11.96 7.52 -17.36
N ARG A 124 -11.46 6.27 -17.35
CA ARG A 124 -11.87 5.23 -16.43
C ARG A 124 -11.21 5.38 -15.07
N THR A 125 -9.91 5.53 -15.05
CA THR A 125 -9.09 5.38 -13.83
C THR A 125 -8.61 6.72 -13.24
N GLY A 126 -8.73 7.82 -13.99
CA GLY A 126 -8.10 9.10 -13.66
C GLY A 126 -6.58 9.13 -13.84
N LEU A 127 -5.99 8.04 -14.38
CA LEU A 127 -4.55 7.82 -14.40
C LEU A 127 -4.06 7.57 -15.84
N ARG A 128 -2.76 7.84 -16.04
CA ARG A 128 -2.05 7.48 -17.28
C ARG A 128 -1.26 6.20 -17.08
N ALA A 129 -1.01 5.43 -18.13
CA ALA A 129 -0.07 4.32 -18.08
C ALA A 129 1.31 4.81 -17.61
N ASN A 130 1.72 4.35 -16.43
CA ASN A 130 2.99 4.75 -15.82
C ASN A 130 3.43 3.67 -14.82
N PRO A 131 4.70 3.27 -14.79
CA PRO A 131 5.21 2.27 -13.84
C PRO A 131 5.09 2.70 -12.37
N TYR A 132 4.82 3.98 -12.11
CA TYR A 132 4.48 4.47 -10.78
C TYR A 132 3.30 3.71 -10.15
N PHE A 133 2.25 3.39 -10.93
CA PHE A 133 1.01 2.80 -10.42
C PHE A 133 1.11 1.28 -10.22
N SER A 134 0.11 0.69 -9.55
CA SER A 134 0.22 -0.70 -9.09
C SER A 134 0.10 -1.73 -10.23
N VAL A 135 -0.85 -1.55 -11.15
CA VAL A 135 -1.14 -2.54 -12.20
C VAL A 135 0.08 -2.93 -13.03
N PRO A 136 0.92 -2.02 -13.55
CA PRO A 136 2.09 -2.45 -14.30
C PRO A 136 3.04 -3.33 -13.47
N LYS A 137 3.18 -3.08 -12.14
CA LYS A 137 4.00 -3.89 -11.24
C LYS A 137 3.37 -5.27 -10.99
N MET A 138 2.03 -5.33 -10.87
CA MET A 138 1.30 -6.60 -10.74
C MET A 138 1.45 -7.45 -12.00
N MET A 139 1.34 -6.83 -13.19
CA MET A 139 1.60 -7.50 -14.47
C MET A 139 3.06 -7.98 -14.56
N TRP A 140 4.02 -7.17 -14.12
CA TRP A 140 5.43 -7.58 -14.08
C TRP A 140 5.64 -8.81 -13.18
N LEU A 141 5.00 -8.87 -12.01
CA LEU A 141 5.04 -10.08 -11.16
C LEU A 141 4.47 -11.29 -11.89
N LYS A 142 3.39 -11.13 -12.63
CA LYS A 142 2.76 -12.19 -13.43
C LYS A 142 3.66 -12.66 -14.57
N ASP A 143 4.35 -11.76 -15.26
CA ASP A 143 5.19 -12.06 -16.41
C ASP A 143 6.55 -12.63 -15.99
N GLU A 144 7.21 -11.98 -15.01
CA GLU A 144 8.63 -12.19 -14.70
C GLU A 144 8.87 -12.97 -13.40
N ARG A 145 7.84 -13.12 -12.57
CA ARG A 145 7.88 -13.85 -11.29
C ARG A 145 6.64 -14.72 -11.12
N ARG A 146 6.37 -15.52 -12.13
CA ARG A 146 5.16 -16.35 -12.20
C ARG A 146 4.96 -17.23 -10.98
N GLU A 147 6.04 -17.81 -10.44
CA GLU A 147 6.01 -18.63 -9.24
C GLU A 147 5.58 -17.89 -7.97
N ILE A 148 5.82 -16.57 -7.91
CA ILE A 148 5.36 -15.70 -6.82
C ILE A 148 3.90 -15.32 -7.04
N TYR A 149 3.57 -14.91 -8.27
CA TYR A 149 2.21 -14.51 -8.64
C TYR A 149 1.19 -15.63 -8.39
N ASP A 150 1.50 -16.86 -8.83
CA ASP A 150 0.61 -18.01 -8.69
C ASP A 150 0.42 -18.47 -7.23
N LYS A 151 1.36 -18.16 -6.34
CA LYS A 151 1.24 -18.43 -4.91
C LYS A 151 0.57 -17.27 -4.14
N ALA A 152 0.51 -16.10 -4.73
CA ALA A 152 -0.08 -14.94 -4.07
C ALA A 152 -1.60 -15.12 -3.95
N TYR A 153 -2.09 -14.96 -2.74
CA TYR A 153 -3.53 -14.86 -2.48
C TYR A 153 -4.06 -13.48 -2.82
N LYS A 154 -3.25 -12.44 -2.51
CA LYS A 154 -3.56 -11.04 -2.82
C LYS A 154 -2.29 -10.27 -3.22
N LEU A 155 -2.48 -9.24 -4.05
CA LEU A 155 -1.50 -8.21 -4.35
C LEU A 155 -1.98 -6.91 -3.70
N ILE A 156 -1.39 -6.54 -2.58
CA ILE A 156 -1.90 -5.47 -1.70
C ILE A 156 -0.96 -4.27 -1.64
N GLY A 157 -1.49 -3.13 -1.19
CA GLY A 157 -0.74 -1.93 -0.89
C GLY A 157 -0.18 -1.90 0.53
N VAL A 158 0.59 -0.86 0.85
CA VAL A 158 1.20 -0.70 2.20
C VAL A 158 0.14 -0.47 3.26
N GLN A 159 -0.87 0.37 3.00
CA GLN A 159 -1.98 0.58 3.93
C GLN A 159 -2.72 -0.73 4.23
N ASP A 160 -3.04 -1.48 3.17
CA ASP A 160 -3.77 -2.75 3.28
C ASP A 160 -2.99 -3.76 4.14
N TYR A 161 -1.64 -3.79 3.97
CA TYR A 161 -0.76 -4.62 4.78
C TYR A 161 -0.78 -4.23 6.27
N ILE A 162 -0.70 -2.93 6.59
CA ILE A 162 -0.79 -2.45 7.98
C ILE A 162 -2.16 -2.76 8.58
N VAL A 163 -3.25 -2.54 7.83
CA VAL A 163 -4.62 -2.88 8.30
C VAL A 163 -4.74 -4.39 8.53
N TYR A 164 -4.18 -5.21 7.64
CA TYR A 164 -4.13 -6.66 7.84
C TYR A 164 -3.38 -7.04 9.13
N LEU A 165 -2.21 -6.46 9.39
CA LEU A 165 -1.45 -6.71 10.63
C LEU A 165 -2.23 -6.35 11.90
N LEU A 166 -3.07 -5.33 11.83
CA LEU A 166 -3.89 -4.87 12.97
C LEU A 166 -5.16 -5.69 13.17
N THR A 167 -5.77 -6.20 12.09
CA THR A 167 -7.15 -6.72 12.12
C THR A 167 -7.30 -8.15 11.60
N GLY A 168 -6.32 -8.68 10.87
CA GLY A 168 -6.42 -9.94 10.14
C GLY A 168 -7.28 -9.86 8.87
N ALA A 169 -7.82 -8.69 8.50
CA ALA A 169 -8.68 -8.50 7.34
C ALA A 169 -7.95 -7.86 6.16
N PHE A 170 -8.16 -8.41 4.94
CA PHE A 170 -7.69 -7.81 3.69
C PHE A 170 -8.73 -6.81 3.19
N VAL A 171 -8.51 -5.55 3.48
CA VAL A 171 -9.38 -4.44 3.08
C VAL A 171 -8.54 -3.29 2.50
N THR A 172 -9.14 -2.55 1.59
CA THR A 172 -8.59 -1.31 1.04
C THR A 172 -9.64 -0.22 1.05
N ASP A 173 -9.24 1.01 0.82
CA ASP A 173 -10.14 2.13 0.64
C ASP A 173 -10.02 2.74 -0.77
N TRP A 174 -10.92 3.65 -1.10
CA TRP A 174 -10.94 4.31 -2.41
C TRP A 174 -9.68 5.15 -2.69
N SER A 175 -9.06 5.71 -1.64
CA SER A 175 -7.84 6.53 -1.80
C SER A 175 -6.63 5.70 -2.21
N GLN A 176 -6.61 4.41 -1.83
CA GLN A 176 -5.60 3.43 -2.24
C GLN A 176 -6.01 2.74 -3.55
N ALA A 177 -7.26 2.26 -3.65
CA ALA A 177 -7.78 1.57 -4.82
C ALA A 177 -7.66 2.42 -6.09
N CYS A 178 -7.94 3.73 -6.03
CA CYS A 178 -7.80 4.61 -7.20
C CYS A 178 -6.36 4.71 -7.73
N ARG A 179 -5.34 4.35 -6.94
CA ARG A 179 -3.94 4.39 -7.38
C ARG A 179 -3.45 3.06 -7.97
N THR A 180 -4.31 2.04 -7.96
CA THR A 180 -3.99 0.75 -8.59
C THR A 180 -4.04 0.78 -10.11
N MET A 181 -4.80 1.66 -10.72
CA MET A 181 -5.31 1.67 -12.11
C MET A 181 -6.37 0.58 -12.38
N LEU A 182 -6.89 -0.09 -11.36
CA LEU A 182 -7.96 -1.09 -11.49
C LEU A 182 -9.33 -0.54 -11.07
N MET A 183 -9.37 0.58 -10.35
CA MET A 183 -10.63 1.20 -9.93
C MET A 183 -11.14 2.18 -10.99
N ASN A 184 -12.42 2.06 -11.33
CA ASN A 184 -13.13 3.05 -12.12
C ASN A 184 -13.59 4.20 -11.22
N ILE A 185 -13.08 5.41 -11.50
CA ILE A 185 -13.37 6.61 -10.69
C ILE A 185 -14.79 7.16 -10.88
N ASN A 186 -15.53 6.68 -11.89
CA ASN A 186 -16.90 7.12 -12.15
C ASN A 186 -17.91 6.25 -11.38
N THR A 187 -17.60 4.96 -11.16
CA THR A 187 -18.48 3.99 -10.49
C THR A 187 -18.03 3.63 -9.09
N PHE A 188 -16.81 4.01 -8.69
CA PHE A 188 -16.17 3.66 -7.42
C PHE A 188 -16.10 2.14 -7.17
N SER A 189 -15.94 1.36 -8.23
CA SER A 189 -15.79 -0.11 -8.23
C SER A 189 -14.57 -0.54 -9.02
N TRP A 190 -14.19 -1.80 -8.92
CA TRP A 190 -13.19 -2.38 -9.82
C TRP A 190 -13.68 -2.28 -11.26
N ASP A 191 -12.78 -1.94 -12.20
CA ASP A 191 -13.09 -1.79 -13.62
C ASP A 191 -12.85 -3.10 -14.35
N ASP A 192 -13.92 -3.77 -14.81
CA ASP A 192 -13.85 -5.09 -15.44
C ASP A 192 -12.95 -5.11 -16.69
N ASP A 193 -12.94 -4.03 -17.46
CA ASP A 193 -12.08 -3.94 -18.66
C ASP A 193 -10.61 -3.82 -18.23
N MET A 194 -10.30 -3.01 -17.21
CA MET A 194 -8.93 -2.89 -16.69
C MET A 194 -8.43 -4.20 -16.07
N LEU A 195 -9.28 -4.93 -15.33
CA LEU A 195 -8.97 -6.28 -14.85
C LEU A 195 -8.67 -7.22 -16.02
N LYS A 196 -9.54 -7.24 -17.03
CA LYS A 196 -9.40 -8.10 -18.22
C LYS A 196 -8.14 -7.82 -19.00
N ILE A 197 -7.86 -6.55 -19.36
CA ILE A 197 -6.69 -6.20 -20.19
C ILE A 197 -5.37 -6.35 -19.44
N SER A 198 -5.35 -6.14 -18.14
CA SER A 198 -4.17 -6.40 -17.29
C SER A 198 -4.02 -7.89 -16.98
N GLY A 199 -5.11 -8.65 -17.07
CA GLY A 199 -5.17 -10.05 -16.69
C GLY A 199 -4.92 -10.27 -15.20
N ILE A 200 -5.26 -9.28 -14.37
CA ILE A 200 -5.24 -9.35 -12.90
C ILE A 200 -6.65 -9.72 -12.44
N ASP A 201 -6.78 -10.69 -11.55
CA ASP A 201 -8.01 -11.23 -10.99
C ASP A 201 -8.08 -11.07 -9.44
#